data_86554433bc426127fbff8ebf9e275893
#
_entry.id   86554433bc426127fbff8ebf9e275893
#
_cell.length_a   1.000
_cell.length_b   1.000
_cell.length_c   1.000
_cell.angle_alpha   90.00
_cell.angle_beta   90.00
_cell.angle_gamma   90.00
#
_symmetry.space_group_name_H-M   'P 1'
#
loop_
_entity.id
_entity.type
_entity.pdbx_description
1 polymer ?
#
loop_
_entity_poly.entity_id
_entity_poly.type
_entity_poly.pdbx_seq_one_letter_code
_entity_poly.pdbx_strand_id
1 'polypeptide(L)'
;MAKAQYAENKKKMKHPLRSAVTTTGRRMAGARSLWRANGMREEQFGRPVIGIANSFTQLVPGHVHLHEIGQYVKQRIEALGCFAAEFNTIAIDDGIAMGHDGMLYSLPSREIIADSVEYMANAHKVDALVCISNCDKITPGMLMAA
;
A
#
# COMPACT_ATOMS: atom_id res chain seq x y z
N MET A 1 14.98 22.75 -8.90
CA MET A 1 13.55 23.13 -8.99
C MET A 1 12.67 22.26 -8.07
N ALA A 2 12.71 20.93 -8.06
CA ALA A 2 11.84 20.08 -7.22
C ALA A 2 11.92 20.33 -5.71
N LYS A 3 13.10 20.63 -5.13
CA LYS A 3 13.26 20.91 -3.69
C LYS A 3 12.58 22.20 -3.24
N ALA A 4 12.65 23.25 -4.07
CA ALA A 4 12.02 24.55 -3.75
C ALA A 4 10.49 24.45 -3.84
N GLN A 5 9.97 23.79 -4.84
CA GLN A 5 8.54 23.52 -5.00
C GLN A 5 7.97 22.68 -3.86
N TYR A 6 8.74 21.69 -3.37
CA TYR A 6 8.32 20.87 -2.23
C TYR A 6 8.33 21.67 -0.92
N ALA A 7 9.34 22.51 -0.70
CA ALA A 7 9.39 23.38 0.50
C ALA A 7 8.22 24.35 0.55
N GLU A 8 7.81 24.86 -0.61
CA GLU A 8 6.65 25.74 -0.76
C GLU A 8 5.33 24.97 -0.52
N ASN A 9 5.22 23.75 -1.07
CA ASN A 9 4.06 22.88 -0.85
C ASN A 9 3.95 22.40 0.60
N LYS A 10 5.07 22.16 1.31
CA LYS A 10 5.08 21.82 2.73
C LYS A 10 4.47 22.93 3.60
N LYS A 11 4.67 24.21 3.24
CA LYS A 11 4.02 25.35 3.92
C LYS A 11 2.51 25.42 3.67
N LYS A 12 2.02 24.78 2.58
CA LYS A 12 0.60 24.75 2.21
C LYS A 12 -0.15 23.50 2.67
N MET A 13 0.56 22.47 3.17
CA MET A 13 -0.11 21.26 3.68
C MET A 13 -0.90 21.60 4.95
N LYS A 14 -2.22 21.45 4.85
CA LYS A 14 -3.17 21.70 5.96
C LYS A 14 -3.01 20.72 7.13
N HIS A 15 -2.43 19.54 6.86
CA HIS A 15 -2.27 18.46 7.85
C HIS A 15 -0.86 17.89 7.79
N PRO A 16 -0.26 17.54 8.94
CA PRO A 16 1.03 16.86 8.97
C PRO A 16 0.92 15.46 8.36
N LEU A 17 2.01 14.99 7.70
CA LEU A 17 2.08 13.61 7.22
C LEU A 17 2.01 12.63 8.39
N ARG A 18 1.24 11.57 8.25
CA ARG A 18 1.17 10.46 9.23
C ARG A 18 2.53 9.79 9.37
N SER A 19 3.22 9.58 8.24
CA SER A 19 4.55 8.96 8.18
C SER A 19 5.64 9.77 8.89
N ALA A 20 5.41 11.04 9.21
CA ALA A 20 6.39 11.88 9.92
C ALA A 20 6.83 11.26 11.26
N VAL A 21 5.96 10.49 11.93
CA VAL A 21 6.28 9.81 13.18
C VAL A 21 7.37 8.73 13.03
N THR A 22 7.58 8.19 11.83
CA THR A 22 8.59 7.15 11.54
C THR A 22 9.75 7.67 10.71
N THR A 23 9.56 8.79 10.00
CA THR A 23 10.54 9.32 9.04
C THR A 23 11.32 10.52 9.55
N THR A 24 10.96 11.10 10.72
CA THR A 24 11.60 12.30 11.24
C THR A 24 12.05 12.16 12.70
N GLY A 25 12.97 13.04 13.13
CA GLY A 25 13.41 13.16 14.52
C GLY A 25 14.44 12.11 14.97
N ARG A 26 15.27 12.47 15.98
CA ARG A 26 16.36 11.63 16.49
C ARG A 26 15.87 10.31 17.08
N ARG A 27 14.73 10.32 17.78
CA ARG A 27 14.13 9.12 18.41
C ARG A 27 13.79 8.03 17.41
N MET A 28 13.54 8.40 16.16
CA MET A 28 13.15 7.46 15.09
C MET A 28 14.34 7.09 14.17
N ALA A 29 15.57 7.20 14.66
CA ALA A 29 16.75 6.79 13.89
C ALA A 29 16.71 5.32 13.48
N GLY A 30 16.23 4.42 14.37
CA GLY A 30 16.03 3.01 14.06
C GLY A 30 15.00 2.79 12.95
N ALA A 31 13.84 3.43 13.04
CA ALA A 31 12.82 3.33 11.98
C ALA A 31 13.36 3.85 10.63
N ARG A 32 14.09 4.97 10.63
CA ARG A 32 14.70 5.48 9.40
C ARG A 32 15.75 4.55 8.80
N SER A 33 16.52 3.81 9.63
CA SER A 33 17.45 2.81 9.11
C SER A 33 16.73 1.66 8.40
N LEU A 34 15.59 1.22 8.95
CA LEU A 34 14.75 0.21 8.31
C LEU A 34 14.10 0.72 7.02
N TRP A 35 13.63 1.96 7.00
CA TRP A 35 13.14 2.57 5.76
C TRP A 35 14.22 2.64 4.67
N ARG A 36 15.48 2.93 5.04
CA ARG A 36 16.61 2.87 4.09
C ARG A 36 16.88 1.46 3.61
N ALA A 37 16.79 0.47 4.48
CA ALA A 37 16.93 -0.95 4.09
C ALA A 37 15.84 -1.36 3.09
N ASN A 38 14.63 -0.75 3.18
CA ASN A 38 13.55 -0.94 2.23
C ASN A 38 13.71 -0.10 0.94
N GLY A 39 14.82 0.63 0.77
CA GLY A 39 15.12 1.40 -0.42
C GLY A 39 14.70 2.87 -0.39
N MET A 40 14.22 3.40 0.75
CA MET A 40 13.93 4.83 0.88
C MET A 40 15.22 5.65 0.76
N ARG A 41 15.28 6.53 -0.23
CA ARG A 41 16.41 7.43 -0.47
C ARG A 41 16.35 8.66 0.44
N GLU A 42 17.48 9.32 0.65
CA GLU A 42 17.60 10.48 1.55
C GLU A 42 16.62 11.61 1.22
N GLU A 43 16.40 11.88 -0.05
CA GLU A 43 15.49 12.93 -0.51
C GLU A 43 14.00 12.60 -0.31
N GLN A 44 13.67 11.35 0.01
CA GLN A 44 12.30 10.91 0.25
C GLN A 44 11.90 11.03 1.73
N PHE A 45 12.86 11.16 2.65
CA PHE A 45 12.53 11.41 4.06
C PHE A 45 11.78 12.72 4.24
N GLY A 46 10.66 12.64 4.97
CA GLY A 46 9.75 13.77 5.17
C GLY A 46 8.82 14.06 3.98
N ARG A 47 8.85 13.21 2.95
CA ARG A 47 7.85 13.20 1.86
C ARG A 47 6.77 12.17 2.13
N PRO A 48 5.64 12.20 1.43
CA PRO A 48 4.58 11.20 1.61
C PRO A 48 5.09 9.78 1.39
N VAL A 49 4.65 8.87 2.27
CA VAL A 49 4.79 7.43 2.14
C VAL A 49 3.46 6.88 1.65
N ILE A 50 3.47 6.31 0.45
CA ILE A 50 2.27 5.77 -0.20
C ILE A 50 2.31 4.24 -0.11
N GLY A 51 1.31 3.65 0.53
CA GLY A 51 1.08 2.21 0.51
C GLY A 51 0.41 1.79 -0.79
N ILE A 52 0.87 0.70 -1.38
CA ILE A 52 0.19 0.05 -2.50
C ILE A 52 -0.30 -1.30 -1.98
N ALA A 53 -1.60 -1.39 -1.72
CA ALA A 53 -2.25 -2.64 -1.34
C ALA A 53 -2.62 -3.40 -2.61
N ASN A 54 -1.87 -4.45 -2.92
CA ASN A 54 -2.09 -5.29 -4.10
C ASN A 54 -2.77 -6.61 -3.70
N SER A 55 -3.41 -7.26 -4.63
CA SER A 55 -4.02 -8.59 -4.47
C SER A 55 -3.51 -9.60 -5.50
N PHE A 56 -2.26 -9.43 -5.94
CA PHE A 56 -1.61 -10.36 -6.84
C PHE A 56 -1.61 -11.79 -6.27
N THR A 57 -1.95 -12.74 -7.10
CA THR A 57 -1.73 -14.17 -6.87
C THR A 57 -1.77 -14.92 -8.19
N GLN A 58 -1.08 -16.05 -8.26
CA GLN A 58 -1.16 -16.97 -9.41
C GLN A 58 -2.36 -17.92 -9.30
N LEU A 59 -3.09 -17.93 -8.19
CA LEU A 59 -4.27 -18.76 -7.96
C LEU A 59 -5.57 -18.15 -8.53
N VAL A 60 -5.53 -16.88 -8.95
CA VAL A 60 -6.68 -16.17 -9.52
C VAL A 60 -6.31 -15.65 -10.90
N PRO A 61 -6.87 -16.18 -12.00
CA PRO A 61 -6.49 -15.77 -13.35
C PRO A 61 -6.58 -14.26 -13.60
N GLY A 62 -7.59 -13.59 -13.04
CA GLY A 62 -7.75 -12.15 -13.11
C GLY A 62 -6.74 -11.34 -12.29
N HIS A 63 -5.86 -11.98 -11.51
CA HIS A 63 -4.90 -11.32 -10.62
C HIS A 63 -3.43 -11.56 -10.98
N VAL A 64 -3.12 -12.46 -11.90
CA VAL A 64 -1.73 -12.81 -12.26
C VAL A 64 -0.93 -11.61 -12.79
N HIS A 65 -1.58 -10.67 -13.45
CA HIS A 65 -0.95 -9.46 -14.01
C HIS A 65 -0.83 -8.30 -13.01
N LEU A 66 -1.46 -8.40 -11.84
CA LEU A 66 -1.50 -7.30 -10.87
C LEU A 66 -0.13 -6.99 -10.27
N HIS A 67 0.80 -7.96 -10.27
CA HIS A 67 2.18 -7.71 -9.86
C HIS A 67 2.85 -6.64 -10.74
N GLU A 68 2.74 -6.77 -12.05
CA GLU A 68 3.31 -5.80 -12.99
C GLU A 68 2.66 -4.43 -12.85
N ILE A 69 1.33 -4.40 -12.64
CA ILE A 69 0.59 -3.16 -12.39
C ILE A 69 1.08 -2.50 -11.10
N GLY A 70 1.28 -3.27 -10.03
CA GLY A 70 1.81 -2.76 -8.75
C GLY A 70 3.17 -2.11 -8.92
N GLN A 71 4.09 -2.77 -9.65
CA GLN A 71 5.41 -2.23 -9.93
C GLN A 71 5.35 -0.97 -10.82
N TYR A 72 4.47 -0.94 -11.80
CA TYR A 72 4.25 0.26 -12.61
C TYR A 72 3.76 1.43 -11.77
N VAL A 73 2.74 1.22 -10.93
CA VAL A 73 2.19 2.24 -10.03
C VAL A 73 3.28 2.75 -9.07
N LYS A 74 4.07 1.83 -8.48
CA LYS A 74 5.21 2.17 -7.63
C LYS A 74 6.18 3.12 -8.34
N GLN A 75 6.61 2.78 -9.53
CA GLN A 75 7.52 3.62 -10.32
C GLN A 75 6.94 5.01 -10.59
N ARG A 76 5.64 5.11 -10.89
CA ARG A 76 4.98 6.39 -11.15
C ARG A 76 4.91 7.27 -9.90
N ILE A 77 4.61 6.69 -8.74
CA ILE A 77 4.60 7.39 -7.46
C ILE A 77 6.00 7.89 -7.10
N GLU A 78 7.02 7.03 -7.27
CA GLU A 78 8.41 7.39 -6.96
C GLU A 78 8.96 8.48 -7.89
N ALA A 79 8.52 8.53 -9.15
CA ALA A 79 8.86 9.60 -10.07
C ALA A 79 8.36 10.98 -9.60
N LEU A 80 7.32 11.02 -8.75
CA LEU A 80 6.83 12.23 -8.11
C LEU A 80 7.63 12.62 -6.85
N GLY A 81 8.64 11.82 -6.49
CA GLY A 81 9.50 12.03 -5.33
C GLY A 81 8.92 11.54 -4.01
N CYS A 82 7.80 10.83 -4.03
CA CYS A 82 7.27 10.12 -2.86
C CYS A 82 8.00 8.78 -2.66
N PHE A 83 7.85 8.16 -1.50
CA PHE A 83 8.23 6.77 -1.31
C PHE A 83 7.00 5.88 -1.47
N ALA A 84 7.09 4.84 -2.28
CA ALA A 84 6.03 3.88 -2.49
C ALA A 84 6.44 2.50 -1.95
N ALA A 85 5.59 1.92 -1.11
CA ALA A 85 5.79 0.58 -0.54
C ALA A 85 4.61 -0.31 -0.91
N GLU A 86 4.88 -1.35 -1.68
CA GLU A 86 3.89 -2.36 -2.05
C GLU A 86 3.83 -3.46 -0.98
N PHE A 87 2.63 -3.89 -0.66
CA PHE A 87 2.35 -5.10 0.09
C PHE A 87 1.16 -5.81 -0.53
N ASN A 88 0.99 -7.09 -0.20
CA ASN A 88 -0.03 -7.93 -0.82
C ASN A 88 -1.03 -8.43 0.22
N THR A 89 -2.30 -8.45 -0.15
CA THR A 89 -3.34 -9.18 0.57
C THR A 89 -3.69 -10.48 -0.17
N ILE A 90 -4.52 -11.32 0.43
CA ILE A 90 -5.01 -12.56 -0.19
C ILE A 90 -6.04 -12.27 -1.27
N ALA A 91 -6.22 -13.23 -2.18
CA ALA A 91 -7.34 -13.27 -3.11
C ALA A 91 -7.79 -14.71 -3.30
N ILE A 92 -9.10 -14.95 -3.25
CA ILE A 92 -9.71 -16.25 -3.47
C ILE A 92 -10.51 -16.18 -4.78
N ASP A 93 -10.32 -17.18 -5.64
CA ASP A 93 -11.06 -17.32 -6.88
C ASP A 93 -12.35 -18.10 -6.63
N ASP A 94 -13.50 -17.44 -6.76
CA ASP A 94 -14.81 -18.07 -6.61
C ASP A 94 -15.04 -19.16 -7.67
N GLY A 95 -14.53 -18.95 -8.89
CA GLY A 95 -14.67 -19.91 -9.98
C GLY A 95 -13.93 -21.22 -9.71
N ILE A 96 -12.72 -21.15 -9.11
CA ILE A 96 -11.96 -22.34 -8.71
C ILE A 96 -12.56 -22.99 -7.46
N ALA A 97 -13.09 -22.18 -6.53
CA ALA A 97 -13.70 -22.67 -5.28
C ALA A 97 -15.12 -23.20 -5.45
N MET A 98 -15.78 -22.91 -6.57
CA MET A 98 -17.18 -23.28 -6.82
C MET A 98 -17.37 -24.79 -6.87
N GLY A 99 -18.43 -25.27 -6.23
CA GLY A 99 -18.83 -26.68 -6.23
C GLY A 99 -18.16 -27.57 -5.19
N HIS A 100 -17.33 -27.00 -4.30
CA HIS A 100 -16.72 -27.71 -3.16
C HIS A 100 -16.62 -26.81 -1.93
N ASP A 101 -16.11 -27.33 -0.81
CA ASP A 101 -16.02 -26.65 0.47
C ASP A 101 -15.10 -25.41 0.48
N GLY A 102 -14.21 -25.26 -0.49
CA GLY A 102 -13.39 -24.06 -0.68
C GLY A 102 -14.22 -22.77 -0.82
N MET A 103 -15.46 -22.88 -1.32
CA MET A 103 -16.36 -21.72 -1.45
C MET A 103 -16.74 -21.10 -0.12
N LEU A 104 -16.62 -21.82 0.99
CA LEU A 104 -16.86 -21.31 2.35
C LEU A 104 -15.86 -20.22 2.75
N TYR A 105 -14.70 -20.15 2.10
CA TYR A 105 -13.64 -19.19 2.38
C TYR A 105 -13.77 -17.89 1.56
N SER A 106 -14.57 -17.90 0.47
CA SER A 106 -14.67 -16.75 -0.41
C SER A 106 -15.26 -15.53 0.29
N LEU A 107 -16.49 -15.61 0.77
CA LEU A 107 -17.19 -14.48 1.38
C LEU A 107 -16.48 -13.94 2.65
N PRO A 108 -16.03 -14.79 3.60
CA PRO A 108 -15.30 -14.32 4.79
C PRO A 108 -13.94 -13.70 4.49
N SER A 109 -13.37 -13.94 3.31
CA SER A 109 -12.08 -13.35 2.95
C SER A 109 -12.12 -11.82 2.87
N ARG A 110 -13.28 -11.21 2.70
CA ARG A 110 -13.44 -9.74 2.68
C ARG A 110 -12.96 -9.09 3.96
N GLU A 111 -13.35 -9.66 5.11
CA GLU A 111 -12.96 -9.15 6.43
C GLU A 111 -11.45 -9.30 6.64
N ILE A 112 -10.88 -10.44 6.25
CA ILE A 112 -9.43 -10.68 6.36
C ILE A 112 -8.66 -9.71 5.46
N ILE A 113 -9.14 -9.45 4.25
CA ILE A 113 -8.55 -8.46 3.35
C ILE A 113 -8.62 -7.07 3.98
N ALA A 114 -9.78 -6.66 4.48
CA ALA A 114 -9.98 -5.37 5.11
C ALA A 114 -9.03 -5.19 6.31
N ASP A 115 -9.02 -6.15 7.23
CA ASP A 115 -8.16 -6.14 8.40
C ASP A 115 -6.68 -6.06 8.01
N SER A 116 -6.24 -6.88 7.06
CA SER A 116 -4.84 -6.90 6.64
C SER A 116 -4.38 -5.55 6.08
N VAL A 117 -5.20 -4.91 5.26
CA VAL A 117 -4.90 -3.60 4.66
C VAL A 117 -4.91 -2.50 5.73
N GLU A 118 -5.89 -2.50 6.62
CA GLU A 118 -5.98 -1.55 7.73
C GLU A 118 -4.77 -1.66 8.66
N TYR A 119 -4.38 -2.89 9.06
CA TYR A 119 -3.21 -3.14 9.90
C TYR A 119 -1.93 -2.63 9.25
N MET A 120 -1.70 -2.94 7.99
CA MET A 120 -0.51 -2.49 7.28
C MET A 120 -0.45 -0.96 7.17
N ALA A 121 -1.57 -0.33 6.83
CA ALA A 121 -1.64 1.12 6.69
C ALA A 121 -1.43 1.85 8.02
N ASN A 122 -2.07 1.36 9.08
CA ASN A 122 -2.02 2.01 10.40
C ASN A 122 -0.73 1.74 11.15
N ALA A 123 -0.19 0.52 11.10
CA ALA A 123 1.08 0.18 11.75
C ALA A 123 2.27 0.93 11.12
N HIS A 124 2.33 1.01 9.81
CA HIS A 124 3.43 1.67 9.10
C HIS A 124 3.20 3.17 8.87
N LYS A 125 2.03 3.69 9.28
CA LYS A 125 1.70 5.12 9.19
C LYS A 125 1.83 5.67 7.77
N VAL A 126 1.36 4.92 6.77
CA VAL A 126 1.33 5.44 5.40
C VAL A 126 0.39 6.63 5.29
N ASP A 127 0.72 7.57 4.40
CA ASP A 127 -0.03 8.82 4.24
C ASP A 127 -1.22 8.67 3.31
N ALA A 128 -1.15 7.73 2.38
CA ALA A 128 -2.22 7.38 1.47
C ALA A 128 -2.09 5.92 1.01
N LEU A 129 -3.18 5.36 0.50
CA LEU A 129 -3.24 4.02 -0.08
C LEU A 129 -3.64 4.10 -1.56
N VAL A 130 -3.03 3.22 -2.36
CA VAL A 130 -3.53 2.83 -3.67
C VAL A 130 -3.88 1.35 -3.59
N CYS A 131 -5.16 1.03 -3.77
CA CYS A 131 -5.64 -0.34 -3.75
C CYS A 131 -5.72 -0.87 -5.18
N ILE A 132 -5.06 -2.01 -5.43
CA ILE A 132 -5.07 -2.71 -6.72
C ILE A 132 -5.81 -4.02 -6.51
N SER A 133 -7.02 -4.10 -7.03
CA SER A 133 -7.89 -5.24 -6.85
C SER A 133 -8.64 -5.60 -8.13
N ASN A 134 -9.08 -6.84 -8.16
CA ASN A 134 -10.02 -7.38 -9.12
C ASN A 134 -10.95 -8.36 -8.38
N CYS A 135 -11.94 -8.90 -9.04
CA CYS A 135 -12.93 -9.82 -8.46
C CYS A 135 -13.88 -9.21 -7.41
N ASP A 136 -14.98 -9.94 -7.21
CA ASP A 136 -16.18 -9.48 -6.51
C ASP A 136 -16.10 -9.55 -4.97
N LYS A 137 -15.12 -10.25 -4.42
CA LYS A 137 -14.89 -10.30 -2.96
C LYS A 137 -13.70 -9.45 -2.53
N ILE A 138 -12.66 -9.39 -3.36
CA ILE A 138 -11.42 -8.66 -3.04
C ILE A 138 -11.65 -7.15 -3.09
N THR A 139 -12.31 -6.66 -4.13
CA THR A 139 -12.61 -5.22 -4.25
C THR A 139 -13.45 -4.71 -3.07
N PRO A 140 -14.55 -5.34 -2.66
CA PRO A 140 -15.26 -4.93 -1.44
C PRO A 140 -14.41 -4.99 -0.18
N GLY A 141 -13.56 -6.02 -0.02
CA GLY A 141 -12.65 -6.10 1.12
C GLY A 141 -11.69 -4.90 1.20
N MET A 142 -11.13 -4.47 0.09
CA MET A 142 -10.29 -3.27 0.03
C MET A 142 -11.07 -1.98 0.27
N LEU A 143 -12.31 -1.89 -0.23
CA LEU A 143 -13.19 -0.74 0.04
C LEU A 143 -13.60 -0.65 1.50
N MET A 144 -13.75 -1.78 2.20
CA MET A 144 -14.02 -1.80 3.64
C MET A 144 -12.82 -1.27 4.45
N ALA A 145 -11.60 -1.47 3.96
CA ALA A 145 -10.39 -0.97 4.61
C ALA A 145 -10.16 0.53 4.40
N ALA A 146 -10.60 1.05 3.27
CA ALA A 146 -10.36 2.45 2.85
C ALA A 146 -11.31 3.44 3.52
#